data_03755a7ef5afcd99ca4664570f39b730
#
_entry.id   03755a7ef5afcd99ca4664570f39b730
#
_cell.length_a   1.000
_cell.length_b   1.000
_cell.length_c   1.000
_cell.angle_alpha   90.00
_cell.angle_beta   90.00
_cell.angle_gamma   90.00
#
_symmetry.space_group_name_H-M   'P 1'
#
loop_
_entity.id
_entity.type
_entity.pdbx_description
1 polymer ?
#
loop_
_entity_poly.entity_id
_entity_poly.type
_entity_poly.pdbx_seq_one_letter_code
_entity_poly.pdbx_strand_id
1 'polypeptide(L)'
;MRHIVGVAGCLLVAVVTLGGQSPLAPLGVTEGQGKDALFESLLLGAPRLPTLSGAFSAAPDGVRVAMVQAACSAARGYADSAEFQSRYADHREANGPGREPTAPTIDEVLVSQRKAFEEQVVQMKTQLTDLTPAQVKTLEDGWAEVRQRMTDMESGPRRAELEALIKQRRAQQMRMYETAVKEHNERWPQNARGLVAIRLKEFLDATADVNHNAAVTVRDGIRVFSDPALEAKPAAWKLLFRAGKPASDAARDCASQWLASLPAGPA
;
A
#
# COMPACT_ATOMS: atom_id res chain seq x y z
N MET A 1 -8.60 3.19 13.78
CA MET A 1 -9.80 3.39 12.93
C MET A 1 -9.36 3.20 11.49
N ARG A 2 -9.69 2.08 10.87
CA ARG A 2 -9.33 1.77 9.48
C ARG A 2 -10.28 2.55 8.58
N HIS A 3 -9.75 3.51 7.83
CA HIS A 3 -10.50 4.20 6.78
C HIS A 3 -10.67 3.23 5.59
N ILE A 4 -11.78 2.51 5.57
CA ILE A 4 -12.25 1.77 4.39
C ILE A 4 -12.88 2.81 3.47
N VAL A 5 -12.13 3.28 2.49
CA VAL A 5 -12.65 4.18 1.45
C VAL A 5 -12.61 3.44 0.12
N GLY A 6 -13.78 3.13 -0.36
CA GLY A 6 -14.04 2.15 -1.41
C GLY A 6 -13.70 2.54 -2.85
N VAL A 7 -13.68 1.52 -3.66
CA VAL A 7 -13.25 1.29 -5.05
C VAL A 7 -14.16 1.88 -6.14
N ALA A 8 -15.25 2.53 -5.80
CA ALA A 8 -16.33 2.84 -6.73
C ALA A 8 -16.01 3.80 -7.88
N GLY A 9 -14.89 4.49 -7.83
CA GLY A 9 -14.56 5.47 -8.87
C GLY A 9 -14.14 4.87 -10.21
N CYS A 10 -13.70 3.62 -10.21
CA CYS A 10 -13.14 3.01 -11.42
C CYS A 10 -14.18 2.63 -12.47
N LEU A 11 -15.42 2.41 -12.10
CA LEU A 11 -16.44 1.84 -12.99
C LEU A 11 -17.34 2.84 -13.70
N LEU A 12 -17.27 4.13 -13.36
CA LEU A 12 -18.22 5.13 -13.84
C LEU A 12 -17.69 6.07 -14.94
N VAL A 13 -16.54 5.75 -15.53
CA VAL A 13 -15.92 6.68 -16.47
C VAL A 13 -15.53 5.99 -17.76
N ALA A 14 -16.44 5.88 -18.72
CA ALA A 14 -16.10 5.81 -20.13
C ALA A 14 -17.29 6.16 -21.01
N VAL A 15 -16.98 6.71 -22.13
CA VAL A 15 -17.93 7.21 -23.13
C VAL A 15 -17.77 6.42 -24.41
N VAL A 16 -18.89 6.09 -24.99
CA VAL A 16 -19.00 5.48 -26.34
C VAL A 16 -18.38 6.41 -27.38
N THR A 17 -17.41 5.92 -28.13
CA THR A 17 -16.95 6.57 -29.35
C THR A 17 -17.29 5.76 -30.56
N LEU A 18 -18.06 6.34 -31.43
CA LEU A 18 -18.12 5.96 -32.85
C LEU A 18 -16.90 6.62 -33.53
N GLY A 19 -15.90 5.82 -33.88
CA GLY A 19 -14.76 6.26 -34.67
C GLY A 19 -13.44 6.49 -33.93
N GLY A 20 -12.71 5.44 -33.56
CA GLY A 20 -11.25 5.46 -33.35
C GLY A 20 -10.69 6.33 -32.22
N GLN A 21 -11.50 6.99 -31.41
CA GLN A 21 -11.05 7.80 -30.28
C GLN A 21 -11.07 6.97 -28.98
N SER A 22 -10.14 7.29 -28.08
CA SER A 22 -10.09 6.67 -26.75
C SER A 22 -11.45 6.74 -26.04
N PRO A 23 -11.92 5.65 -25.41
CA PRO A 23 -13.15 5.65 -24.62
C PRO A 23 -13.16 6.69 -23.48
N LEU A 24 -12.04 7.31 -23.19
CA LEU A 24 -11.86 8.34 -22.15
C LEU A 24 -11.88 9.77 -22.71
N ALA A 25 -11.83 9.95 -24.03
CA ALA A 25 -11.78 11.28 -24.66
C ALA A 25 -12.95 12.21 -24.30
N PRO A 26 -14.22 11.73 -24.19
CA PRO A 26 -15.34 12.58 -23.78
C PRO A 26 -15.28 13.09 -22.35
N LEU A 27 -14.37 12.55 -21.52
CA LEU A 27 -14.10 13.03 -20.18
C LEU A 27 -13.02 14.11 -20.14
N GLY A 28 -12.44 14.45 -21.31
CA GLY A 28 -11.30 15.35 -21.40
C GLY A 28 -10.01 14.76 -20.84
N VAL A 29 -9.94 13.42 -20.72
CA VAL A 29 -8.78 12.69 -20.17
C VAL A 29 -8.08 11.94 -21.28
N THR A 30 -6.78 12.09 -21.39
CA THR A 30 -5.96 11.29 -22.32
C THR A 30 -5.94 9.83 -21.88
N GLU A 31 -5.64 8.91 -22.80
CA GLU A 31 -5.55 7.47 -22.49
C GLU A 31 -4.55 7.20 -21.35
N GLY A 32 -3.36 7.86 -21.38
CA GLY A 32 -2.36 7.73 -20.32
C GLY A 32 -2.87 8.19 -18.97
N GLN A 33 -3.48 9.39 -18.90
CA GLN A 33 -4.08 9.91 -17.67
C GLN A 33 -5.18 8.99 -17.13
N GLY A 34 -5.97 8.40 -18.02
CA GLY A 34 -7.02 7.44 -17.65
C GLY A 34 -6.45 6.15 -17.05
N LYS A 35 -5.42 5.60 -17.65
CA LYS A 35 -4.69 4.43 -17.14
C LYS A 35 -4.06 4.71 -15.78
N ASP A 36 -3.43 5.87 -15.61
CA ASP A 36 -2.82 6.27 -14.33
C ASP A 36 -3.88 6.43 -13.23
N ALA A 37 -4.96 7.14 -13.52
CA ALA A 37 -6.05 7.31 -12.57
C ALA A 37 -6.71 5.98 -12.18
N LEU A 38 -6.85 5.06 -13.13
CA LEU A 38 -7.39 3.71 -12.89
C LEU A 38 -6.42 2.88 -12.04
N PHE A 39 -5.13 2.93 -12.36
CA PHE A 39 -4.09 2.24 -11.59
C PHE A 39 -4.08 2.71 -10.14
N GLU A 40 -4.03 4.02 -9.91
CA GLU A 40 -4.06 4.61 -8.57
C GLU A 40 -5.36 4.27 -7.83
N SER A 41 -6.50 4.29 -8.52
CA SER A 41 -7.79 3.95 -7.91
C SER A 41 -7.82 2.50 -7.44
N LEU A 42 -7.27 1.57 -8.21
CA LEU A 42 -7.15 0.17 -7.83
C LEU A 42 -6.16 -0.02 -6.67
N LEU A 43 -5.03 0.68 -6.68
CA LEU A 43 -4.06 0.61 -5.59
C LEU A 43 -4.60 1.14 -4.27
N LEU A 44 -5.22 2.32 -4.31
CA LEU A 44 -5.63 3.03 -3.10
C LEU A 44 -7.02 2.62 -2.61
N GLY A 45 -7.79 1.92 -3.44
CA GLY A 45 -9.19 1.61 -3.15
C GLY A 45 -10.10 2.85 -3.10
N ALA A 46 -9.65 3.97 -3.68
CA ALA A 46 -10.38 5.23 -3.69
C ALA A 46 -10.42 5.78 -5.12
N PRO A 47 -11.55 6.36 -5.55
CA PRO A 47 -11.67 6.94 -6.88
C PRO A 47 -10.69 8.12 -7.04
N ARG A 48 -9.85 8.06 -8.06
CA ARG A 48 -8.93 9.14 -8.47
C ARG A 48 -9.38 9.82 -9.75
N LEU A 49 -10.52 9.43 -10.27
CA LEU A 49 -11.08 10.02 -11.48
C LEU A 49 -11.79 11.34 -11.16
N PRO A 50 -11.79 12.29 -12.12
CA PRO A 50 -12.52 13.53 -11.95
C PRO A 50 -13.99 13.24 -11.68
N THR A 51 -14.65 14.15 -10.97
CA THR A 51 -16.11 14.16 -10.74
C THR A 51 -16.84 13.87 -12.06
N LEU A 52 -17.94 13.12 -11.99
CA LEU A 52 -18.81 12.85 -13.14
C LEU A 52 -18.92 14.09 -14.00
N SER A 53 -18.51 14.00 -15.27
CA SER A 53 -18.50 15.15 -16.16
C SER A 53 -19.92 15.70 -16.31
N GLY A 54 -20.05 16.99 -16.60
CA GLY A 54 -21.35 17.59 -16.92
C GLY A 54 -22.06 16.83 -18.04
N ALA A 55 -21.30 16.31 -19.01
CA ALA A 55 -21.82 15.47 -20.10
C ALA A 55 -22.46 14.16 -19.59
N PHE A 56 -21.85 13.47 -18.61
CA PHE A 56 -22.46 12.28 -18.01
C PHE A 56 -23.74 12.63 -17.26
N SER A 57 -23.72 13.70 -16.47
CA SER A 57 -24.87 14.11 -15.67
C SER A 57 -26.07 14.58 -16.52
N ALA A 58 -25.80 15.16 -17.69
CA ALA A 58 -26.81 15.61 -18.63
C ALA A 58 -27.33 14.50 -19.58
N ALA A 59 -26.63 13.35 -19.64
CA ALA A 59 -27.00 12.28 -20.55
C ALA A 59 -28.26 11.54 -20.09
N PRO A 60 -29.12 11.07 -21.04
CA PRO A 60 -30.21 10.18 -20.72
C PRO A 60 -29.73 8.86 -20.09
N ASP A 61 -30.61 8.20 -19.33
CA ASP A 61 -30.29 6.98 -18.59
C ASP A 61 -29.65 5.89 -19.44
N GLY A 62 -30.22 5.61 -20.63
CA GLY A 62 -29.65 4.60 -21.53
C GLY A 62 -28.23 4.93 -21.99
N VAL A 63 -27.94 6.21 -22.22
CA VAL A 63 -26.59 6.66 -22.59
C VAL A 63 -25.64 6.51 -21.39
N ARG A 64 -26.07 6.87 -20.18
CA ARG A 64 -25.28 6.67 -18.95
C ARG A 64 -24.94 5.19 -18.72
N VAL A 65 -25.90 4.28 -18.92
CA VAL A 65 -25.69 2.84 -18.84
C VAL A 65 -24.61 2.38 -19.85
N ALA A 66 -24.75 2.81 -21.14
CA ALA A 66 -23.76 2.46 -22.15
C ALA A 66 -22.35 3.00 -21.82
N MET A 67 -22.29 4.21 -21.30
CA MET A 67 -21.03 4.80 -20.81
C MET A 67 -20.39 3.96 -19.71
N VAL A 68 -21.16 3.53 -18.71
CA VAL A 68 -20.68 2.68 -17.61
C VAL A 68 -20.18 1.33 -18.12
N GLN A 69 -20.90 0.70 -19.05
CA GLN A 69 -20.51 -0.57 -19.64
C GLN A 69 -19.20 -0.47 -20.44
N ALA A 70 -19.05 0.60 -21.23
CA ALA A 70 -17.81 0.87 -21.96
C ALA A 70 -16.62 1.10 -21.00
N ALA A 71 -16.85 1.85 -19.90
CA ALA A 71 -15.86 2.06 -18.85
C ALA A 71 -15.40 0.76 -18.20
N CYS A 72 -16.37 -0.07 -17.88
CA CYS A 72 -16.11 -1.37 -17.29
C CYS A 72 -15.24 -2.23 -18.22
N SER A 73 -15.59 -2.28 -19.50
CA SER A 73 -14.82 -3.02 -20.51
C SER A 73 -13.38 -2.50 -20.62
N ALA A 74 -13.20 -1.18 -20.67
CA ALA A 74 -11.88 -0.56 -20.72
C ALA A 74 -11.06 -0.83 -19.46
N ALA A 75 -11.68 -0.71 -18.28
CA ALA A 75 -11.03 -0.98 -16.99
C ALA A 75 -10.57 -2.43 -16.88
N ARG A 76 -11.42 -3.37 -17.32
CA ARG A 76 -11.11 -4.79 -17.34
C ARG A 76 -9.97 -5.09 -18.33
N GLY A 77 -10.03 -4.54 -19.54
CA GLY A 77 -8.96 -4.71 -20.53
C GLY A 77 -7.62 -4.18 -20.04
N TYR A 78 -7.61 -3.03 -19.35
CA TYR A 78 -6.38 -2.50 -18.76
C TYR A 78 -5.88 -3.37 -17.62
N ALA A 79 -6.73 -3.78 -16.69
CA ALA A 79 -6.35 -4.63 -15.56
C ALA A 79 -5.81 -6.01 -15.98
N ASP A 80 -6.25 -6.52 -17.14
CA ASP A 80 -5.72 -7.75 -17.73
C ASP A 80 -4.45 -7.53 -18.58
N SER A 81 -4.05 -6.28 -18.83
CA SER A 81 -2.89 -5.96 -19.66
C SER A 81 -1.56 -6.27 -18.97
N ALA A 82 -0.54 -6.60 -19.77
CA ALA A 82 0.82 -6.78 -19.29
C ALA A 82 1.37 -5.50 -18.61
N GLU A 83 0.96 -4.32 -19.11
CA GLU A 83 1.33 -3.02 -18.53
C GLU A 83 0.87 -2.91 -17.06
N PHE A 84 -0.41 -3.21 -16.79
CA PHE A 84 -0.95 -3.15 -15.43
C PHE A 84 -0.27 -4.18 -14.52
N GLN A 85 -0.07 -5.41 -15.00
CA GLN A 85 0.58 -6.49 -14.24
C GLN A 85 2.01 -6.10 -13.83
N SER A 86 2.79 -5.55 -14.78
CA SER A 86 4.16 -5.09 -14.49
C SER A 86 4.17 -3.93 -13.49
N ARG A 87 3.37 -2.89 -13.72
CA ARG A 87 3.27 -1.74 -12.81
C ARG A 87 2.87 -2.16 -11.39
N TYR A 88 1.98 -3.14 -11.28
CA TYR A 88 1.59 -3.67 -9.98
C TYR A 88 2.72 -4.44 -9.29
N ALA A 89 3.44 -5.28 -10.04
CA ALA A 89 4.59 -6.02 -9.50
C ALA A 89 5.67 -5.06 -8.97
N ASP A 90 6.02 -4.04 -9.76
CA ASP A 90 6.99 -3.00 -9.38
C ASP A 90 6.52 -2.25 -8.12
N HIS A 91 5.23 -1.87 -8.07
CA HIS A 91 4.66 -1.20 -6.90
C HIS A 91 4.71 -2.09 -5.65
N ARG A 92 4.36 -3.37 -5.80
CA ARG A 92 4.38 -4.34 -4.70
C ARG A 92 5.79 -4.56 -4.18
N GLU A 93 6.79 -4.67 -5.06
CA GLU A 93 8.20 -4.81 -4.69
C GLU A 93 8.72 -3.56 -3.97
N ALA A 94 8.45 -2.37 -4.52
CA ALA A 94 8.88 -1.09 -3.93
C ALA A 94 8.29 -0.83 -2.53
N ASN A 95 7.13 -1.40 -2.22
CA ASN A 95 6.45 -1.28 -0.92
C ASN A 95 6.55 -2.55 -0.07
N GLY A 96 7.45 -3.46 -0.40
CA GLY A 96 7.67 -4.71 0.33
C GLY A 96 8.18 -4.51 1.76
N PRO A 97 8.13 -5.56 2.59
CA PRO A 97 8.55 -5.50 4.00
C PRO A 97 10.07 -5.36 4.20
N GLY A 98 10.82 -5.14 3.11
CA GLY A 98 12.27 -5.10 3.13
C GLY A 98 12.90 -6.48 3.10
N ARG A 99 14.20 -6.53 3.43
CA ARG A 99 14.93 -7.79 3.48
C ARG A 99 14.68 -8.52 4.79
N GLU A 100 14.69 -9.85 4.72
CA GLU A 100 14.67 -10.69 5.92
C GLU A 100 15.84 -10.31 6.84
N PRO A 101 15.60 -10.12 8.15
CA PRO A 101 16.65 -9.76 9.09
C PRO A 101 17.71 -10.85 9.18
N THR A 102 18.95 -10.51 8.83
CA THR A 102 20.11 -11.35 9.08
C THR A 102 20.73 -10.92 10.41
N ALA A 103 20.63 -11.75 11.44
CA ALA A 103 21.32 -11.47 12.69
C ALA A 103 22.74 -12.01 12.63
N PRO A 104 23.74 -11.21 13.03
CA PRO A 104 25.11 -11.69 13.13
C PRO A 104 25.21 -12.82 14.17
N THR A 105 26.12 -13.72 13.97
CA THR A 105 26.49 -14.72 14.98
C THR A 105 27.17 -14.06 16.16
N ILE A 106 27.24 -14.75 17.31
CA ILE A 106 27.93 -14.20 18.48
C ILE A 106 29.41 -13.94 18.17
N ASP A 107 30.05 -14.81 17.38
CA ASP A 107 31.46 -14.65 17.01
C ASP A 107 31.65 -13.42 16.12
N GLU A 108 30.78 -13.15 15.15
CA GLU A 108 30.82 -11.92 14.35
C GLU A 108 30.63 -10.67 15.22
N VAL A 109 29.73 -10.72 16.20
CA VAL A 109 29.53 -9.59 17.13
C VAL A 109 30.78 -9.34 17.96
N LEU A 110 31.37 -10.39 18.54
CA LEU A 110 32.57 -10.28 19.38
C LEU A 110 33.79 -9.81 18.56
N VAL A 111 34.00 -10.34 17.36
CA VAL A 111 35.07 -9.90 16.45
C VAL A 111 34.87 -8.43 16.06
N SER A 112 33.65 -8.04 15.71
CA SER A 112 33.34 -6.65 15.36
C SER A 112 33.57 -5.67 16.52
N GLN A 113 33.15 -6.04 17.73
CA GLN A 113 33.38 -5.22 18.93
C GLN A 113 34.86 -5.09 19.26
N ARG A 114 35.63 -6.17 19.17
CA ARG A 114 37.08 -6.14 19.37
C ARG A 114 37.76 -5.23 18.35
N LYS A 115 37.42 -5.38 17.08
CA LYS A 115 37.97 -4.53 16.01
C LYS A 115 37.67 -3.05 16.26
N ALA A 116 36.42 -2.71 16.55
CA ALA A 116 36.01 -1.33 16.82
C ALA A 116 36.74 -0.75 18.05
N PHE A 117 36.94 -1.53 19.10
CA PHE A 117 37.70 -1.12 20.26
C PHE A 117 39.18 -0.84 19.92
N GLU A 118 39.86 -1.74 19.19
CA GLU A 118 41.25 -1.52 18.83
C GLU A 118 41.43 -0.32 17.89
N GLU A 119 40.52 -0.10 16.95
CA GLU A 119 40.48 1.10 16.11
C GLU A 119 40.33 2.37 16.96
N GLN A 120 39.45 2.36 17.97
CA GLN A 120 39.27 3.47 18.89
C GLN A 120 40.52 3.72 19.73
N VAL A 121 41.21 2.66 20.24
CA VAL A 121 42.46 2.78 20.95
C VAL A 121 43.55 3.43 20.10
N VAL A 122 43.67 3.02 18.81
CA VAL A 122 44.61 3.63 17.88
C VAL A 122 44.29 5.11 17.66
N GLN A 123 43.05 5.47 17.43
CA GLN A 123 42.65 6.87 17.29
C GLN A 123 42.93 7.70 18.54
N MET A 124 42.64 7.18 19.76
CA MET A 124 42.95 7.86 20.97
C MET A 124 44.46 8.07 21.16
N LYS A 125 45.29 7.05 20.85
CA LYS A 125 46.77 7.20 20.94
C LYS A 125 47.31 8.31 20.02
N THR A 126 46.69 8.49 18.85
CA THR A 126 47.12 9.55 17.89
C THR A 126 46.68 10.95 18.33
N GLN A 127 45.59 11.06 19.11
CA GLN A 127 45.03 12.34 19.55
C GLN A 127 45.61 12.83 20.88
N LEU A 128 46.19 11.94 21.69
CA LEU A 128 46.65 12.22 23.05
C LEU A 128 48.18 12.37 23.10
N THR A 129 48.74 13.27 22.30
CA THR A 129 50.19 13.50 22.20
C THR A 129 50.79 14.24 23.39
N ASP A 130 49.98 14.96 24.19
CA ASP A 130 50.43 15.85 25.26
C ASP A 130 50.26 15.25 26.66
N LEU A 131 50.07 13.93 26.76
CA LEU A 131 49.89 13.25 28.05
C LEU A 131 51.22 13.01 28.79
N THR A 132 51.18 13.13 30.11
CA THR A 132 52.29 12.72 30.97
C THR A 132 52.44 11.17 31.00
N PRO A 133 53.63 10.65 31.26
CA PRO A 133 53.83 9.18 31.33
C PRO A 133 52.90 8.47 32.33
N ALA A 134 52.53 9.11 33.43
CA ALA A 134 51.59 8.56 34.39
C ALA A 134 50.14 8.46 33.81
N GLN A 135 49.70 9.45 33.04
CA GLN A 135 48.40 9.44 32.37
C GLN A 135 48.35 8.39 31.28
N VAL A 136 49.42 8.25 30.47
CA VAL A 136 49.56 7.21 29.46
C VAL A 136 49.42 5.84 30.09
N LYS A 137 50.12 5.58 31.19
CA LYS A 137 50.04 4.31 31.91
C LYS A 137 48.62 4.01 32.41
N THR A 138 47.93 5.00 32.98
CA THR A 138 46.56 4.81 33.47
C THR A 138 45.60 4.44 32.33
N LEU A 139 45.76 5.04 31.14
CA LEU A 139 44.96 4.68 29.96
C LEU A 139 45.27 3.28 29.46
N GLU A 140 46.58 2.89 29.41
CA GLU A 140 46.98 1.56 28.95
C GLU A 140 46.48 0.46 29.92
N ASP A 141 46.55 0.70 31.21
CA ASP A 141 45.96 -0.20 32.22
C ASP A 141 44.44 -0.33 32.05
N GLY A 142 43.73 0.78 31.78
CA GLY A 142 42.29 0.77 31.46
C GLY A 142 41.96 0.00 30.19
N TRP A 143 42.75 0.17 29.14
CA TRP A 143 42.56 -0.59 27.89
C TRP A 143 42.85 -2.08 28.08
N ALA A 144 43.85 -2.45 28.85
CA ALA A 144 44.14 -3.83 29.19
C ALA A 144 42.98 -4.49 29.94
N GLU A 145 42.36 -3.77 30.88
CA GLU A 145 41.16 -4.25 31.58
C GLU A 145 39.96 -4.48 30.62
N VAL A 146 39.75 -3.57 29.67
CA VAL A 146 38.69 -3.75 28.67
C VAL A 146 38.97 -4.96 27.78
N ARG A 147 40.23 -5.16 27.33
CA ARG A 147 40.60 -6.35 26.57
C ARG A 147 40.37 -7.65 27.35
N GLN A 148 40.72 -7.65 28.64
CA GLN A 148 40.46 -8.81 29.47
C GLN A 148 38.96 -9.11 29.58
N ARG A 149 38.12 -8.10 29.80
CA ARG A 149 36.67 -8.26 29.85
C ARG A 149 36.13 -8.80 28.51
N MET A 150 36.67 -8.36 27.35
CA MET A 150 36.31 -8.89 26.06
C MET A 150 36.68 -10.38 25.90
N THR A 151 37.86 -10.75 26.40
CA THR A 151 38.30 -12.16 26.41
C THR A 151 37.41 -13.01 27.32
N ASP A 152 37.01 -12.50 28.47
CA ASP A 152 36.08 -13.17 29.38
C ASP A 152 34.69 -13.34 28.78
N MET A 153 34.24 -12.40 27.92
CA MET A 153 33.01 -12.55 27.15
C MET A 153 33.08 -13.62 26.03
N GLU A 154 34.28 -13.95 25.56
CA GLU A 154 34.48 -14.96 24.51
C GLU A 154 34.37 -16.39 25.01
N SER A 155 34.65 -16.67 26.25
CA SER A 155 34.80 -18.03 26.78
C SER A 155 34.07 -18.33 28.09
N GLY A 156 33.51 -17.31 28.73
CA GLY A 156 32.91 -17.43 30.07
C GLY A 156 31.37 -17.56 30.06
N PRO A 157 30.74 -17.60 31.26
CA PRO A 157 29.29 -17.63 31.40
C PRO A 157 28.60 -16.43 30.73
N ARG A 158 29.26 -15.27 30.65
CA ARG A 158 28.76 -14.10 29.91
C ARG A 158 28.56 -14.32 28.42
N ARG A 159 29.33 -15.24 27.80
CA ARG A 159 29.10 -15.62 26.42
C ARG A 159 27.72 -16.24 26.25
N ALA A 160 27.33 -17.15 27.14
CA ALA A 160 26.02 -17.81 27.08
C ALA A 160 24.86 -16.79 27.26
N GLU A 161 25.04 -15.82 28.17
CA GLU A 161 24.06 -14.74 28.36
C GLU A 161 23.93 -13.86 27.11
N LEU A 162 25.06 -13.48 26.50
CA LEU A 162 25.06 -12.67 25.29
C LEU A 162 24.46 -13.45 24.09
N GLU A 163 24.75 -14.75 23.97
CA GLU A 163 24.18 -15.62 22.97
C GLU A 163 22.66 -15.74 23.13
N ALA A 164 22.17 -15.90 24.35
CA ALA A 164 20.74 -15.92 24.66
C ALA A 164 20.08 -14.60 24.28
N LEU A 165 20.71 -13.47 24.56
CA LEU A 165 20.21 -12.13 24.21
C LEU A 165 20.14 -11.93 22.68
N ILE A 166 21.19 -12.33 21.95
CA ILE A 166 21.24 -12.27 20.48
C ILE A 166 20.12 -13.14 19.89
N LYS A 167 19.97 -14.37 20.40
CA LYS A 167 18.91 -15.29 20.00
C LYS A 167 17.51 -14.71 20.24
N GLN A 168 17.29 -14.12 21.42
CA GLN A 168 16.03 -13.46 21.76
C GLN A 168 15.73 -12.28 20.82
N ARG A 169 16.72 -11.42 20.58
CA ARG A 169 16.58 -10.27 19.65
C ARG A 169 16.29 -10.73 18.24
N ARG A 170 16.98 -11.77 17.76
CA ARG A 170 16.71 -12.37 16.44
C ARG A 170 15.28 -12.89 16.34
N ALA A 171 14.83 -13.64 17.34
CA ALA A 171 13.46 -14.16 17.36
C ALA A 171 12.41 -13.04 17.37
N GLN A 172 12.69 -11.93 18.04
CA GLN A 172 11.81 -10.75 18.01
C GLN A 172 11.80 -10.08 16.63
N GLN A 173 12.97 -9.86 16.02
CA GLN A 173 13.08 -9.29 14.68
C GLN A 173 12.38 -10.16 13.63
N MET A 174 12.54 -11.49 13.70
CA MET A 174 11.85 -12.42 12.80
C MET A 174 10.33 -12.34 12.93
N ARG A 175 9.79 -12.32 14.16
CA ARG A 175 8.34 -12.14 14.36
C ARG A 175 7.82 -10.83 13.80
N MET A 176 8.56 -9.74 13.94
CA MET A 176 8.21 -8.44 13.35
C MET A 176 8.21 -8.50 11.83
N TYR A 177 9.21 -9.14 11.25
CA TYR A 177 9.32 -9.32 9.81
C TYR A 177 8.18 -10.20 9.26
N GLU A 178 7.91 -11.35 9.89
CA GLU A 178 6.79 -12.24 9.53
C GLU A 178 5.44 -11.51 9.58
N THR A 179 5.24 -10.68 10.61
CA THR A 179 4.04 -9.84 10.72
C THR A 179 3.97 -8.83 9.58
N ALA A 180 5.08 -8.16 9.27
CA ALA A 180 5.15 -7.21 8.15
C ALA A 180 4.91 -7.88 6.79
N VAL A 181 5.46 -9.09 6.58
CA VAL A 181 5.21 -9.90 5.37
C VAL A 181 3.73 -10.27 5.27
N LYS A 182 3.12 -10.69 6.36
CA LYS A 182 1.69 -11.04 6.38
C LYS A 182 0.82 -9.82 6.05
N GLU A 183 1.03 -8.69 6.73
CA GLU A 183 0.29 -7.45 6.48
C GLU A 183 0.49 -6.93 5.05
N HIS A 184 1.71 -7.05 4.53
CA HIS A 184 2.02 -6.72 3.15
C HIS A 184 1.24 -7.58 2.16
N ASN A 185 1.22 -8.91 2.35
CA ASN A 185 0.51 -9.84 1.48
C ASN A 185 -1.03 -9.70 1.56
N GLU A 186 -1.56 -9.36 2.74
CA GLU A 186 -2.98 -9.05 2.91
C GLU A 186 -3.36 -7.75 2.17
N ARG A 187 -2.51 -6.74 2.23
CA ARG A 187 -2.73 -5.45 1.56
C ARG A 187 -2.47 -5.51 0.06
N TRP A 188 -1.44 -6.24 -0.32
CA TRP A 188 -0.92 -6.35 -1.69
C TRP A 188 -0.82 -7.83 -2.08
N PRO A 189 -1.89 -8.44 -2.61
CA PRO A 189 -1.87 -9.83 -3.08
C PRO A 189 -0.70 -10.12 -4.02
N GLN A 190 -0.28 -11.38 -4.11
CA GLN A 190 0.85 -11.76 -4.95
C GLN A 190 0.67 -11.45 -6.44
N ASN A 191 -0.58 -11.37 -6.88
CA ASN A 191 -0.90 -11.03 -8.27
C ASN A 191 -1.93 -9.89 -8.35
N ALA A 192 -1.88 -9.14 -9.44
CA ALA A 192 -2.74 -8.00 -9.68
C ALA A 192 -4.23 -8.36 -9.74
N ARG A 193 -4.59 -9.57 -10.18
CA ARG A 193 -5.97 -10.06 -10.20
C ARG A 193 -6.55 -10.21 -8.80
N GLY A 194 -5.73 -10.65 -7.85
CA GLY A 194 -6.11 -10.69 -6.43
C GLY A 194 -6.44 -9.30 -5.89
N LEU A 195 -5.63 -8.28 -6.23
CA LEU A 195 -5.95 -6.89 -5.90
C LEU A 195 -7.29 -6.47 -6.50
N VAL A 196 -7.50 -6.71 -7.79
CA VAL A 196 -8.75 -6.36 -8.49
C VAL A 196 -9.94 -7.04 -7.80
N ALA A 197 -9.83 -8.33 -7.45
CA ALA A 197 -10.89 -9.06 -6.75
C ALA A 197 -11.25 -8.42 -5.40
N ILE A 198 -10.25 -8.04 -4.60
CA ILE A 198 -10.46 -7.33 -3.34
C ILE A 198 -11.19 -6.02 -3.58
N ARG A 199 -10.77 -5.24 -4.57
CA ARG A 199 -11.36 -3.94 -4.86
C ARG A 199 -12.80 -4.02 -5.39
N LEU A 200 -13.09 -4.99 -6.24
CA LEU A 200 -14.44 -5.23 -6.71
C LEU A 200 -15.37 -5.63 -5.56
N LYS A 201 -14.90 -6.48 -4.66
CA LYS A 201 -15.66 -6.86 -3.47
C LYS A 201 -15.92 -5.66 -2.54
N GLU A 202 -14.90 -4.90 -2.23
CA GLU A 202 -15.04 -3.66 -1.43
C GLU A 202 -16.05 -2.68 -2.07
N PHE A 203 -16.02 -2.55 -3.40
CA PHE A 203 -16.99 -1.74 -4.13
C PHE A 203 -18.43 -2.26 -3.97
N LEU A 204 -18.64 -3.54 -4.19
CA LEU A 204 -19.96 -4.16 -4.08
C LEU A 204 -20.52 -4.04 -2.66
N ASP A 205 -19.67 -4.25 -1.64
CA ASP A 205 -20.03 -4.13 -0.23
C ASP A 205 -20.35 -2.67 0.14
N ALA A 206 -19.50 -1.72 -0.26
CA ALA A 206 -19.68 -0.29 0.03
C ALA A 206 -20.90 0.34 -0.65
N THR A 207 -21.42 -0.30 -1.70
CA THR A 207 -22.54 0.21 -2.49
C THR A 207 -23.82 -0.65 -2.38
N ALA A 208 -23.84 -1.62 -1.46
CA ALA A 208 -24.95 -2.56 -1.34
C ALA A 208 -26.30 -1.91 -1.02
N ASP A 209 -26.25 -0.82 -0.26
CA ASP A 209 -27.44 -0.12 0.28
C ASP A 209 -27.67 1.26 -0.34
N VAL A 210 -27.27 1.49 -1.61
CA VAL A 210 -27.51 2.78 -2.27
C VAL A 210 -29.01 3.02 -2.43
N ASN A 211 -29.51 4.03 -1.72
CA ASN A 211 -30.90 4.45 -1.79
C ASN A 211 -31.09 5.65 -2.73
N HIS A 212 -31.51 5.40 -3.95
CA HIS A 212 -31.72 6.45 -4.97
C HIS A 212 -32.91 7.37 -4.67
N ASN A 213 -33.74 7.06 -3.67
CA ASN A 213 -34.86 7.88 -3.23
C ASN A 213 -34.47 8.79 -2.04
N ALA A 214 -33.19 8.80 -1.63
CA ALA A 214 -32.73 9.65 -0.53
C ALA A 214 -32.95 11.13 -0.87
N ALA A 215 -33.54 11.84 0.06
CA ALA A 215 -33.86 13.28 -0.10
C ALA A 215 -32.57 14.13 -0.09
N VAL A 216 -32.49 15.08 -1.00
CA VAL A 216 -31.40 16.04 -1.17
C VAL A 216 -31.93 17.45 -1.02
N THR A 217 -31.24 18.28 -0.27
CA THR A 217 -31.49 19.71 -0.11
C THR A 217 -30.35 20.54 -0.68
N VAL A 218 -30.58 21.84 -0.88
CA VAL A 218 -29.52 22.77 -1.28
C VAL A 218 -29.19 23.66 -0.08
N ARG A 219 -27.93 23.65 0.36
CA ARG A 219 -27.39 24.56 1.37
C ARG A 219 -26.21 25.32 0.75
N ASP A 220 -26.27 26.63 0.76
CA ASP A 220 -25.21 27.49 0.21
C ASP A 220 -24.85 27.16 -1.25
N GLY A 221 -25.84 26.80 -2.06
CA GLY A 221 -25.66 26.41 -3.44
C GLY A 221 -25.11 24.98 -3.65
N ILE A 222 -24.83 24.22 -2.59
CA ILE A 222 -24.33 22.88 -2.61
C ILE A 222 -25.46 21.86 -2.33
N ARG A 223 -25.56 20.83 -3.16
CA ARG A 223 -26.52 19.72 -2.94
C ARG A 223 -25.98 18.80 -1.85
N VAL A 224 -26.70 18.71 -0.73
CA VAL A 224 -26.37 17.85 0.42
C VAL A 224 -27.53 16.90 0.72
N PHE A 225 -27.27 15.77 1.33
CA PHE A 225 -28.33 14.87 1.77
C PHE A 225 -29.11 15.50 2.93
N SER A 226 -30.43 15.32 2.93
CA SER A 226 -31.29 15.78 4.03
C SER A 226 -31.02 15.02 5.33
N ASP A 227 -30.62 13.74 5.20
CA ASP A 227 -30.13 12.90 6.30
C ASP A 227 -28.61 13.04 6.42
N PRO A 228 -28.08 13.61 7.52
CA PRO A 228 -26.63 13.75 7.73
C PRO A 228 -25.88 12.43 7.75
N ALA A 229 -26.53 11.31 8.10
CA ALA A 229 -25.89 9.99 8.10
C ALA A 229 -25.44 9.56 6.68
N LEU A 230 -26.13 10.03 5.64
CA LEU A 230 -25.78 9.77 4.25
C LEU A 230 -24.54 10.55 3.79
N GLU A 231 -24.23 11.68 4.43
CA GLU A 231 -22.97 12.40 4.16
C GLU A 231 -21.73 11.63 4.65
N ALA A 232 -21.90 10.75 5.64
CA ALA A 232 -20.82 9.86 6.12
C ALA A 232 -20.63 8.63 5.25
N LYS A 233 -21.50 8.36 4.27
CA LYS A 233 -21.36 7.21 3.34
C LYS A 233 -20.10 7.31 2.49
N PRO A 234 -19.51 6.18 2.08
CA PRO A 234 -18.32 6.15 1.22
C PRO A 234 -18.49 6.95 -0.07
N ALA A 235 -17.40 7.47 -0.60
CA ALA A 235 -17.41 8.23 -1.87
C ALA A 235 -18.05 7.41 -3.02
N ALA A 236 -17.83 6.13 -3.03
CA ALA A 236 -18.43 5.17 -3.94
C ALA A 236 -19.95 5.18 -3.90
N TRP A 237 -20.50 5.10 -2.74
CA TRP A 237 -21.95 5.14 -2.52
C TRP A 237 -22.55 6.46 -3.04
N LYS A 238 -21.92 7.60 -2.69
CA LYS A 238 -22.38 8.93 -3.14
C LYS A 238 -22.26 9.10 -4.66
N LEU A 239 -21.22 8.50 -5.26
CA LEU A 239 -21.03 8.54 -6.72
C LEU A 239 -22.14 7.76 -7.44
N LEU A 240 -22.46 6.55 -6.98
CA LEU A 240 -23.55 5.74 -7.53
C LEU A 240 -24.91 6.45 -7.33
N PHE A 241 -25.16 7.02 -6.16
CA PHE A 241 -26.36 7.81 -5.93
C PHE A 241 -26.53 8.92 -6.99
N ARG A 242 -25.44 9.68 -7.25
CA ARG A 242 -25.46 10.77 -8.25
C ARG A 242 -25.57 10.28 -9.69
N ALA A 243 -25.06 9.10 -9.98
CA ALA A 243 -25.16 8.48 -11.32
C ALA A 243 -26.60 8.06 -11.66
N GLY A 244 -27.46 7.88 -10.66
CA GLY A 244 -28.82 7.41 -10.83
C GLY A 244 -28.93 5.89 -10.87
N LYS A 245 -30.13 5.38 -10.61
CA LYS A 245 -30.35 3.93 -10.45
C LYS A 245 -29.90 3.09 -11.64
N PRO A 246 -30.26 3.40 -12.91
CA PRO A 246 -29.87 2.55 -14.05
C PRO A 246 -28.35 2.44 -14.22
N ALA A 247 -27.61 3.53 -14.07
CA ALA A 247 -26.16 3.54 -14.17
C ALA A 247 -25.50 2.83 -12.96
N SER A 248 -26.08 2.94 -11.77
CA SER A 248 -25.65 2.20 -10.59
C SER A 248 -25.79 0.70 -10.75
N ASP A 249 -26.96 0.26 -11.21
CA ASP A 249 -27.23 -1.15 -11.44
C ASP A 249 -26.22 -1.70 -12.46
N ALA A 250 -26.01 -0.99 -13.59
CA ALA A 250 -25.03 -1.40 -14.60
C ALA A 250 -23.59 -1.48 -14.05
N ALA A 251 -23.19 -0.57 -13.15
CA ALA A 251 -21.87 -0.59 -12.53
C ALA A 251 -21.71 -1.79 -11.59
N ARG A 252 -22.72 -2.09 -10.79
CA ARG A 252 -22.73 -3.22 -9.85
C ARG A 252 -22.79 -4.57 -10.59
N ASP A 253 -23.60 -4.67 -11.64
CA ASP A 253 -23.68 -5.86 -12.48
C ASP A 253 -22.34 -6.14 -13.15
N CYS A 254 -21.70 -5.12 -13.70
CA CYS A 254 -20.36 -5.24 -14.25
C CYS A 254 -19.36 -5.72 -13.20
N ALA A 255 -19.32 -5.11 -12.01
CA ALA A 255 -18.39 -5.49 -10.95
C ALA A 255 -18.63 -6.95 -10.51
N SER A 256 -19.89 -7.37 -10.40
CA SER A 256 -20.26 -8.73 -10.03
C SER A 256 -19.83 -9.75 -11.08
N GLN A 257 -20.10 -9.45 -12.37
CA GLN A 257 -19.70 -10.31 -13.49
C GLN A 257 -18.17 -10.38 -13.62
N TRP A 258 -17.49 -9.26 -13.44
CA TRP A 258 -16.03 -9.23 -13.46
C TRP A 258 -15.45 -10.06 -12.32
N LEU A 259 -15.92 -9.86 -11.09
CA LEU A 259 -15.49 -10.64 -9.92
C LEU A 259 -15.71 -12.14 -10.14
N ALA A 260 -16.88 -12.53 -10.66
CA ALA A 260 -17.19 -13.93 -10.94
C ALA A 260 -16.31 -14.55 -12.06
N SER A 261 -15.76 -13.72 -12.96
CA SER A 261 -14.87 -14.20 -14.03
C SER A 261 -13.40 -14.30 -13.62
N LEU A 262 -13.02 -13.76 -12.46
CA LEU A 262 -11.67 -13.89 -11.95
C LEU A 262 -11.48 -15.33 -11.41
N PRO A 263 -10.33 -15.97 -11.67
CA PRO A 263 -10.05 -17.27 -11.07
C PRO A 263 -10.09 -17.14 -9.55
N ALA A 264 -10.67 -18.13 -8.89
CA ALA A 264 -10.61 -18.22 -7.44
C ALA A 264 -9.12 -18.16 -7.04
N GLY A 265 -8.74 -17.14 -6.29
CA GLY A 265 -7.38 -17.01 -5.82
C GLY A 265 -6.99 -18.26 -5.02
N PRO A 266 -5.70 -18.61 -4.96
CA PRO A 266 -5.27 -19.64 -4.03
C PRO A 266 -5.74 -19.24 -2.62
N ALA A 267 -6.42 -20.19 -1.99
CA ALA A 267 -6.90 -20.08 -0.62
C ALA A 267 -5.76 -19.85 0.38
#